data_e5db099073db11920f8c647d0fddc7a7
#
_entry.id   e5db099073db11920f8c647d0fddc7a7
#
_cell.length_a   1.000
_cell.length_b   1.000
_cell.length_c   1.000
_cell.angle_alpha   90.00
_cell.angle_beta   90.00
_cell.angle_gamma   90.00
#
_symmetry.space_group_name_H-M   'P 1'
#
loop_
_entity.id
_entity.type
_entity.pdbx_description
1 polymer ?
#
loop_
_entity_poly.entity_id
_entity_poly.type
_entity_poly.pdbx_seq_one_letter_code
_entity_poly.pdbx_strand_id
1 'polypeptide(L)'
;MNKKLIVTICIALLAAITVITTKLLQNNGIVLNTSTIYTMLTLTILLAICLLNTTIRTKLQHVCCDLDWAEVTSKFYNNIPEIYRKSFWITFGLINVAFLFHTINFMWGGDDWGAVRYATKLKDGLSEGRFSAYWLQELLFNGKILPVINNLWTFAGLALAGILLAYYWNLPKKTSTYVVISLFFAVTPYTLSWLYYAKNTLGNLWLPAFVLSSLILSEKKSENINKSYFYNILAILLCIIALGTYLPIVSFIAIAVIGKVIMGLITSEKTFIQTLQEFTQSLSNLLASFMLFAFIITILQEKSIMANAYNTQLESIFAIFAKLPQMLYSMIEQLILPMPFLDIAYKFFYIIIILTALFTIIFKCNTPKNALTSILLLVLALVCTKLTYLFSIQSLSNPNYVARIDFYSLPLFYTLMLSIVLKLSNPTQYKYTFIFAILIVFMSFVRVAYAQKVWKFGWDAETKLVDRIITRLEKIPEFNINKQYKLVQVGEQSLRKNYYVKRNNEYQSNELLNSAYYKEGKGKEAYNFYYQTDFIKEDASNHAFNDPQIKEYILHNARAWPAKESLAIINDYIIIILNEDRLAQIRATLNR
;
A
#
# COMPACT_ATOMS: atom_id res chain seq x y z
N MET A 1 -37.13 -23.71 32.23
CA MET A 1 -35.85 -23.72 31.47
C MET A 1 -35.17 -22.36 31.59
N ASN A 2 -33.92 -22.30 31.99
CA ASN A 2 -33.23 -21.03 32.29
C ASN A 2 -33.11 -20.23 30.98
N LYS A 3 -33.56 -18.95 30.95
CA LYS A 3 -33.51 -18.08 29.75
C LYS A 3 -32.12 -18.04 29.11
N LYS A 4 -31.04 -18.12 29.93
CA LYS A 4 -29.66 -18.20 29.45
C LYS A 4 -29.39 -19.49 28.66
N LEU A 5 -29.94 -20.63 29.08
CA LEU A 5 -29.79 -21.91 28.41
C LEU A 5 -30.47 -21.91 27.05
N ILE A 6 -31.68 -21.34 26.95
CA ILE A 6 -32.41 -21.21 25.67
C ILE A 6 -31.62 -20.39 24.66
N VAL A 7 -31.04 -19.27 25.10
CA VAL A 7 -30.26 -18.38 24.24
C VAL A 7 -28.97 -19.05 23.82
N THR A 8 -28.27 -19.77 24.71
CA THR A 8 -27.06 -20.53 24.34
C THR A 8 -27.37 -21.62 23.30
N ILE A 9 -28.50 -22.30 23.45
CA ILE A 9 -28.97 -23.30 22.47
C ILE A 9 -29.29 -22.62 21.13
N CYS A 10 -29.96 -21.48 21.11
CA CYS A 10 -30.24 -20.73 19.87
C CYS A 10 -28.97 -20.25 19.16
N ILE A 11 -27.93 -19.86 19.91
CA ILE A 11 -26.63 -19.47 19.36
C ILE A 11 -25.93 -20.67 18.72
N ALA A 12 -25.89 -21.80 19.44
CA ALA A 12 -25.32 -23.03 18.96
C ALA A 12 -26.04 -23.52 17.69
N LEU A 13 -27.38 -23.39 17.66
CA LEU A 13 -28.20 -23.70 16.50
C LEU A 13 -27.91 -22.76 15.31
N LEU A 14 -27.81 -21.46 15.55
CA LEU A 14 -27.47 -20.48 14.50
C LEU A 14 -26.07 -20.72 13.93
N ALA A 15 -25.08 -20.99 14.76
CA ALA A 15 -23.74 -21.36 14.33
C ALA A 15 -23.75 -22.68 13.54
N ALA A 16 -24.49 -23.70 14.01
CA ALA A 16 -24.66 -24.97 13.31
C ALA A 16 -25.37 -24.79 11.97
N ILE A 17 -26.44 -23.99 11.90
CA ILE A 17 -27.14 -23.66 10.66
C ILE A 17 -26.19 -22.95 9.68
N THR A 18 -25.37 -22.00 10.14
CA THR A 18 -24.39 -21.31 9.29
C THR A 18 -23.39 -22.30 8.69
N VAL A 19 -22.84 -23.22 9.51
CA VAL A 19 -21.91 -24.26 9.07
C VAL A 19 -22.59 -25.25 8.10
N ILE A 20 -23.80 -25.67 8.40
CA ILE A 20 -24.57 -26.60 7.56
C ILE A 20 -24.92 -25.92 6.22
N THR A 21 -25.39 -24.67 6.26
CA THR A 21 -25.70 -23.91 5.04
C THR A 21 -24.47 -23.72 4.17
N THR A 22 -23.33 -23.41 4.78
CA THR A 22 -22.04 -23.28 4.08
C THR A 22 -21.64 -24.60 3.40
N LYS A 23 -21.77 -25.74 4.12
CA LYS A 23 -21.50 -27.07 3.56
C LYS A 23 -22.48 -27.45 2.45
N LEU A 24 -23.77 -27.16 2.62
CA LEU A 24 -24.78 -27.42 1.60
C LEU A 24 -24.53 -26.61 0.32
N LEU A 25 -24.15 -25.34 0.44
CA LEU A 25 -23.79 -24.49 -0.69
C LEU A 25 -22.53 -25.01 -1.39
N GLN A 26 -21.52 -25.42 -0.65
CA GLN A 26 -20.32 -26.04 -1.21
C GLN A 26 -20.62 -27.36 -1.95
N ASN A 27 -21.47 -28.22 -1.38
CA ASN A 27 -21.86 -29.48 -1.99
C ASN A 27 -22.69 -29.30 -3.27
N ASN A 28 -23.38 -28.16 -3.43
CA ASN A 28 -24.14 -27.81 -4.64
C ASN A 28 -23.32 -26.98 -5.64
N GLY A 29 -21.98 -26.98 -5.53
CA GLY A 29 -21.10 -26.28 -6.47
C GLY A 29 -21.02 -24.76 -6.28
N ILE A 30 -21.68 -24.22 -5.26
CA ILE A 30 -21.58 -22.79 -4.91
C ILE A 30 -20.36 -22.61 -4.02
N VAL A 31 -19.27 -22.16 -4.61
CA VAL A 31 -18.01 -21.87 -3.88
C VAL A 31 -18.13 -20.53 -3.17
N LEU A 32 -18.45 -20.57 -1.88
CA LEU A 32 -18.27 -19.39 -1.02
C LEU A 32 -16.78 -19.19 -0.73
N ASN A 33 -16.30 -17.98 -0.92
CA ASN A 33 -14.91 -17.67 -0.58
C ASN A 33 -14.69 -17.70 0.95
N THR A 34 -13.47 -18.01 1.35
CA THR A 34 -13.09 -18.19 2.76
C THR A 34 -13.39 -16.95 3.60
N SER A 35 -13.21 -15.75 3.02
CA SER A 35 -13.49 -14.46 3.66
C SER A 35 -14.98 -14.29 3.96
N THR A 36 -15.86 -14.66 3.02
CA THR A 36 -17.31 -14.62 3.22
C THR A 36 -17.74 -15.54 4.36
N ILE A 37 -17.16 -16.75 4.43
CA ILE A 37 -17.45 -17.70 5.52
C ILE A 37 -17.04 -17.15 6.87
N TYR A 38 -15.81 -16.63 7.00
CA TYR A 38 -15.34 -16.02 8.26
C TYR A 38 -16.13 -14.78 8.62
N THR A 39 -16.50 -13.95 7.66
CA THR A 39 -17.33 -12.77 7.90
C THR A 39 -18.72 -13.17 8.39
N MET A 40 -19.36 -14.17 7.77
CA MET A 40 -20.63 -14.72 8.21
C MET A 40 -20.55 -15.30 9.64
N LEU A 41 -19.49 -16.07 9.94
CA LEU A 41 -19.26 -16.61 11.27
C LEU A 41 -19.05 -15.48 12.29
N THR A 42 -18.25 -14.49 11.99
CA THR A 42 -17.99 -13.34 12.88
C THR A 42 -19.26 -12.54 13.11
N LEU A 43 -20.03 -12.25 12.06
CA LEU A 43 -21.32 -11.56 12.18
C LEU A 43 -22.33 -12.39 12.98
N THR A 44 -22.34 -13.71 12.80
CA THR A 44 -23.22 -14.62 13.57
C THR A 44 -22.85 -14.63 15.04
N ILE A 45 -21.55 -14.66 15.37
CA ILE A 45 -21.05 -14.59 16.74
C ILE A 45 -21.37 -13.22 17.37
N LEU A 46 -21.13 -12.12 16.65
CA LEU A 46 -21.48 -10.77 17.11
C LEU A 46 -22.99 -10.61 17.32
N LEU A 47 -23.78 -11.07 16.37
CA LEU A 47 -25.25 -11.07 16.49
C LEU A 47 -25.71 -11.88 17.71
N ALA A 48 -25.09 -13.04 17.92
CA ALA A 48 -25.35 -13.90 19.05
C ALA A 48 -25.02 -13.24 20.39
N ILE A 49 -23.86 -12.57 20.50
CA ILE A 49 -23.47 -11.77 21.67
C ILE A 49 -24.46 -10.62 21.89
N CYS A 50 -24.88 -9.95 20.83
CA CYS A 50 -25.85 -8.88 20.86
C CYS A 50 -27.25 -9.35 21.32
N LEU A 51 -27.68 -10.53 20.89
CA LEU A 51 -28.96 -11.13 21.26
C LEU A 51 -28.98 -11.64 22.70
N LEU A 52 -27.82 -11.95 23.31
CA LEU A 52 -27.67 -12.31 24.71
C LEU A 52 -27.94 -11.15 25.67
N ASN A 53 -27.69 -9.93 25.21
CA ASN A 53 -27.90 -8.73 26.03
C ASN A 53 -29.27 -8.14 25.69
N THR A 54 -30.21 -8.22 26.66
CA THR A 54 -31.59 -7.72 26.49
C THR A 54 -31.65 -6.24 26.14
N THR A 55 -30.74 -5.43 26.67
CA THR A 55 -30.63 -3.99 26.38
C THR A 55 -30.14 -3.75 24.94
N ILE A 56 -29.24 -4.58 24.45
CA ILE A 56 -28.74 -4.49 23.07
C ILE A 56 -29.80 -5.03 22.10
N ARG A 57 -30.50 -6.11 22.47
CA ARG A 57 -31.57 -6.69 21.65
C ARG A 57 -32.73 -5.71 21.42
N THR A 58 -33.21 -5.02 22.44
CA THR A 58 -34.28 -4.01 22.28
C THR A 58 -33.79 -2.82 21.46
N LYS A 59 -32.54 -2.40 21.63
CA LYS A 59 -31.91 -1.36 20.77
C LYS A 59 -31.73 -1.83 19.33
N LEU A 60 -31.31 -3.07 19.11
CA LEU A 60 -31.16 -3.64 17.75
C LEU A 60 -32.51 -3.80 17.05
N GLN A 61 -33.57 -4.25 17.75
CA GLN A 61 -34.92 -4.29 17.18
C GLN A 61 -35.37 -2.90 16.76
N HIS A 62 -35.16 -1.90 17.63
CA HIS A 62 -35.44 -0.49 17.27
C HIS A 62 -34.60 -0.01 16.08
N VAL A 63 -33.31 -0.36 16.01
CA VAL A 63 -32.41 0.00 14.94
C VAL A 63 -32.76 -0.71 13.61
N CYS A 64 -33.15 -1.98 13.64
CA CYS A 64 -33.39 -2.75 12.40
C CYS A 64 -34.80 -2.58 11.83
N CYS A 65 -35.81 -2.34 12.68
CA CYS A 65 -37.22 -2.32 12.28
C CYS A 65 -37.82 -0.90 12.18
N ASP A 66 -37.34 0.03 13.04
CA ASP A 66 -37.95 1.36 13.15
C ASP A 66 -37.07 2.50 12.63
N LEU A 67 -35.83 2.20 12.20
CA LEU A 67 -34.90 3.23 11.70
C LEU A 67 -35.03 3.40 10.19
N ASP A 68 -35.41 4.61 9.77
CA ASP A 68 -35.17 5.04 8.40
C ASP A 68 -33.67 5.27 8.20
N TRP A 69 -33.03 4.30 7.53
CA TRP A 69 -31.60 4.33 7.24
C TRP A 69 -31.18 5.55 6.41
N ALA A 70 -32.08 6.09 5.56
CA ALA A 70 -31.84 7.30 4.82
C ALA A 70 -31.77 8.50 5.78
N GLU A 71 -32.66 8.56 6.77
CA GLU A 71 -32.64 9.59 7.81
C GLU A 71 -31.41 9.48 8.70
N VAL A 72 -31.03 8.26 9.11
CA VAL A 72 -29.82 8.02 9.93
C VAL A 72 -28.55 8.42 9.21
N THR A 73 -28.40 8.02 7.95
CA THR A 73 -27.23 8.39 7.14
C THR A 73 -27.19 9.88 6.87
N SER A 74 -28.33 10.50 6.59
CA SER A 74 -28.45 11.95 6.42
C SER A 74 -28.10 12.68 7.72
N LYS A 75 -28.63 12.25 8.87
CA LYS A 75 -28.28 12.83 10.18
C LYS A 75 -26.81 12.65 10.50
N PHE A 76 -26.25 11.46 10.26
CA PHE A 76 -24.82 11.23 10.45
C PHE A 76 -23.98 12.15 9.57
N TYR A 77 -24.29 12.21 8.29
CA TYR A 77 -23.60 13.09 7.33
C TYR A 77 -23.70 14.57 7.73
N ASN A 78 -24.89 15.03 8.14
CA ASN A 78 -25.12 16.42 8.55
C ASN A 78 -24.45 16.79 9.87
N ASN A 79 -24.23 15.81 10.76
CA ASN A 79 -23.48 15.99 12.01
C ASN A 79 -21.97 16.18 11.79
N ILE A 80 -21.43 15.78 10.63
CA ILE A 80 -20.05 16.09 10.29
C ILE A 80 -19.96 17.60 9.93
N PRO A 81 -19.07 18.37 10.59
CA PRO A 81 -18.91 19.78 10.29
C PRO A 81 -18.67 20.04 8.79
N GLU A 82 -19.31 21.04 8.25
CA GLU A 82 -19.31 21.39 6.82
C GLU A 82 -17.89 21.52 6.25
N ILE A 83 -16.98 22.06 7.04
CA ILE A 83 -15.57 22.21 6.70
C ILE A 83 -14.95 20.88 6.29
N TYR A 84 -15.19 19.80 7.05
CA TYR A 84 -14.61 18.47 6.75
C TYR A 84 -15.28 17.85 5.53
N ARG A 85 -16.60 17.98 5.41
CA ARG A 85 -17.36 17.47 4.25
C ARG A 85 -16.91 18.14 2.96
N LYS A 86 -16.86 19.48 2.93
CA LYS A 86 -16.39 20.25 1.76
C LYS A 86 -14.94 19.90 1.42
N SER A 87 -14.05 19.85 2.44
CA SER A 87 -12.66 19.52 2.23
C SER A 87 -12.49 18.11 1.65
N PHE A 88 -13.27 17.14 2.14
CA PHE A 88 -13.22 15.76 1.65
C PHE A 88 -13.59 15.71 0.15
N TRP A 89 -14.73 16.26 -0.24
CA TRP A 89 -15.19 16.16 -1.62
C TRP A 89 -14.30 16.92 -2.60
N ILE A 90 -13.79 18.10 -2.20
CA ILE A 90 -12.83 18.85 -3.03
C ILE A 90 -11.53 18.04 -3.18
N THR A 91 -10.98 17.53 -2.08
CA THR A 91 -9.75 16.72 -2.11
C THR A 91 -9.94 15.45 -2.92
N PHE A 92 -11.03 14.72 -2.70
CA PHE A 92 -11.36 13.52 -3.45
C PHE A 92 -11.47 13.79 -4.96
N GLY A 93 -12.17 14.85 -5.34
CA GLY A 93 -12.27 15.26 -6.75
C GLY A 93 -10.91 15.59 -7.37
N LEU A 94 -10.08 16.37 -6.66
CA LEU A 94 -8.76 16.75 -7.16
C LEU A 94 -7.78 15.56 -7.22
N ILE A 95 -7.82 14.62 -6.28
CA ILE A 95 -7.03 13.38 -6.36
C ILE A 95 -7.46 12.57 -7.61
N ASN A 96 -8.78 12.45 -7.85
CA ASN A 96 -9.27 11.78 -9.06
C ASN A 96 -8.77 12.47 -10.34
N VAL A 97 -8.71 13.80 -10.37
CA VAL A 97 -8.15 14.54 -11.51
C VAL A 97 -6.66 14.25 -11.67
N ALA A 98 -5.88 14.22 -10.57
CA ALA A 98 -4.44 13.94 -10.62
C ALA A 98 -4.13 12.56 -11.20
N PHE A 99 -4.94 11.56 -10.89
CA PHE A 99 -4.76 10.17 -11.31
C PHE A 99 -5.76 9.72 -12.39
N LEU A 100 -6.47 10.68 -13.03
CA LEU A 100 -7.49 10.39 -14.03
C LEU A 100 -6.95 9.57 -15.20
N PHE A 101 -5.74 9.90 -15.66
CA PHE A 101 -5.11 9.20 -16.76
C PHE A 101 -4.91 7.70 -16.46
N HIS A 102 -4.45 7.35 -15.26
CA HIS A 102 -4.32 5.96 -14.82
C HIS A 102 -5.69 5.28 -14.67
N THR A 103 -6.69 6.00 -14.17
CA THR A 103 -8.04 5.44 -13.99
C THR A 103 -8.69 5.07 -15.32
N ILE A 104 -8.49 5.89 -16.36
CA ILE A 104 -9.03 5.65 -17.71
C ILE A 104 -8.18 4.61 -18.47
N ASN A 105 -6.85 4.73 -18.38
CA ASN A 105 -5.91 3.84 -19.04
C ASN A 105 -5.31 2.84 -18.04
N PHE A 106 -6.15 2.05 -17.41
CA PHE A 106 -5.71 1.18 -16.33
C PHE A 106 -4.55 0.28 -16.75
N MET A 107 -3.43 0.41 -16.05
CA MET A 107 -2.19 -0.30 -16.35
C MET A 107 -1.85 -1.24 -15.18
N TRP A 108 -1.43 -2.45 -15.51
CA TRP A 108 -1.00 -3.45 -14.52
C TRP A 108 0.45 -3.24 -14.14
N GLY A 109 0.78 -3.53 -12.91
CA GLY A 109 2.17 -3.67 -12.49
C GLY A 109 2.71 -5.09 -12.73
N GLY A 110 4.01 -5.25 -12.63
CA GLY A 110 4.64 -6.55 -12.89
C GLY A 110 4.17 -7.68 -11.97
N ASP A 111 3.68 -7.35 -10.78
CA ASP A 111 3.16 -8.34 -9.81
C ASP A 111 1.65 -8.57 -9.93
N ASP A 112 0.93 -7.76 -10.72
CA ASP A 112 -0.52 -7.85 -10.84
C ASP A 112 -0.99 -8.89 -11.85
N TRP A 113 -0.15 -9.30 -12.79
CA TRP A 113 -0.52 -10.23 -13.87
C TRP A 113 -1.18 -11.51 -13.39
N GLY A 114 -0.64 -12.11 -12.34
CA GLY A 114 -1.27 -13.28 -11.72
C GLY A 114 -2.62 -12.95 -11.06
N ALA A 115 -2.73 -11.80 -10.41
CA ALA A 115 -3.94 -11.36 -9.72
C ALA A 115 -5.07 -10.93 -10.67
N VAL A 116 -4.74 -10.54 -11.89
CA VAL A 116 -5.75 -10.23 -12.93
C VAL A 116 -6.43 -11.50 -13.42
N ARG A 117 -5.68 -12.57 -13.59
CA ARG A 117 -6.22 -13.88 -14.03
C ARG A 117 -6.88 -14.63 -12.89
N TYR A 118 -6.24 -14.65 -11.73
CA TYR A 118 -6.71 -15.40 -10.56
C TYR A 118 -7.09 -14.42 -9.44
N ALA A 119 -8.31 -14.56 -8.92
CA ALA A 119 -8.72 -13.78 -7.77
C ALA A 119 -7.75 -13.99 -6.59
N THR A 120 -7.36 -12.90 -5.93
CA THR A 120 -6.55 -12.97 -4.70
C THR A 120 -7.39 -13.51 -3.55
N LYS A 121 -6.84 -14.39 -2.74
CA LYS A 121 -7.54 -15.04 -1.63
C LYS A 121 -6.92 -14.67 -0.29
N LEU A 122 -7.71 -14.71 0.76
CA LEU A 122 -7.21 -14.52 2.14
C LEU A 122 -6.04 -15.45 2.46
N LYS A 123 -6.06 -16.69 1.96
CA LYS A 123 -4.97 -17.67 2.09
C LYS A 123 -3.62 -17.08 1.65
N ASP A 124 -3.60 -16.34 0.54
CA ASP A 124 -2.36 -15.73 0.02
C ASP A 124 -1.85 -14.64 0.97
N GLY A 125 -2.78 -13.84 1.52
CA GLY A 125 -2.45 -12.83 2.52
C GLY A 125 -1.95 -13.41 3.83
N LEU A 126 -2.52 -14.50 4.30
CA LEU A 126 -2.06 -15.20 5.49
C LEU A 126 -0.62 -15.73 5.30
N SER A 127 -0.29 -16.26 4.11
CA SER A 127 1.05 -16.74 3.80
C SER A 127 2.09 -15.61 3.74
N GLU A 128 1.68 -14.39 3.42
CA GLU A 128 2.52 -13.19 3.40
C GLU A 128 2.52 -12.41 4.73
N GLY A 129 1.71 -12.79 5.72
CA GLY A 129 1.48 -12.02 6.95
C GLY A 129 0.66 -10.73 6.72
N ARG A 130 0.01 -10.59 5.55
CA ARG A 130 -0.78 -9.42 5.13
C ARG A 130 -2.28 -9.72 5.12
N PHE A 131 -2.76 -10.35 6.17
CA PHE A 131 -4.11 -10.91 6.27
C PHE A 131 -5.23 -9.88 6.04
N SER A 132 -5.06 -8.65 6.52
CA SER A 132 -6.12 -7.63 6.40
C SER A 132 -6.26 -7.08 4.98
N ALA A 133 -5.17 -6.94 4.23
CA ALA A 133 -5.23 -6.46 2.84
C ALA A 133 -6.05 -7.40 1.95
N TYR A 134 -5.73 -8.68 2.01
CA TYR A 134 -6.37 -9.70 1.19
C TYR A 134 -7.79 -10.02 1.67
N TRP A 135 -8.03 -9.92 2.99
CA TRP A 135 -9.38 -10.04 3.53
C TRP A 135 -10.31 -8.94 2.99
N LEU A 136 -9.85 -7.68 3.00
CA LEU A 136 -10.61 -6.57 2.45
C LEU A 136 -10.84 -6.73 0.92
N GLN A 137 -9.81 -7.15 0.20
CA GLN A 137 -9.90 -7.37 -1.25
C GLN A 137 -10.89 -8.51 -1.58
N GLU A 138 -10.84 -9.61 -0.86
CA GLU A 138 -11.73 -10.75 -1.05
C GLU A 138 -13.16 -10.41 -0.64
N LEU A 139 -13.36 -9.73 0.49
CA LEU A 139 -14.67 -9.36 1.01
C LEU A 139 -15.40 -8.36 0.11
N LEU A 140 -14.71 -7.29 -0.31
CA LEU A 140 -15.34 -6.18 -1.03
C LEU A 140 -15.42 -6.43 -2.55
N PHE A 141 -14.46 -7.17 -3.11
CA PHE A 141 -14.31 -7.32 -4.56
C PHE A 141 -14.15 -8.78 -5.02
N ASN A 142 -14.45 -9.74 -4.13
CA ASN A 142 -14.27 -11.17 -4.40
C ASN A 142 -12.85 -11.51 -4.92
N GLY A 143 -11.86 -10.82 -4.39
CA GLY A 143 -10.46 -10.97 -4.76
C GLY A 143 -10.08 -10.42 -6.14
N LYS A 144 -11.02 -9.83 -6.86
CA LYS A 144 -10.80 -9.32 -8.22
C LYS A 144 -10.31 -7.87 -8.21
N ILE A 145 -9.52 -7.52 -9.21
CA ILE A 145 -9.14 -6.14 -9.47
C ILE A 145 -10.20 -5.52 -10.39
N LEU A 146 -10.91 -4.51 -9.89
CA LEU A 146 -11.93 -3.75 -10.61
C LEU A 146 -11.39 -2.32 -10.86
N PRO A 147 -10.84 -2.03 -12.04
CA PRO A 147 -10.00 -0.86 -12.27
C PRO A 147 -10.54 0.46 -11.73
N VAL A 148 -11.68 0.91 -12.21
CA VAL A 148 -12.26 2.21 -11.84
C VAL A 148 -12.68 2.23 -10.36
N ILE A 149 -13.37 1.16 -9.92
CA ILE A 149 -13.91 1.08 -8.55
C ILE A 149 -12.76 1.00 -7.53
N ASN A 150 -11.71 0.22 -7.83
CA ASN A 150 -10.52 0.16 -6.97
C ASN A 150 -9.89 1.54 -6.80
N ASN A 151 -9.75 2.30 -7.89
CA ASN A 151 -9.15 3.64 -7.83
C ASN A 151 -10.04 4.63 -7.06
N LEU A 152 -11.34 4.66 -7.33
CA LEU A 152 -12.27 5.51 -6.59
C LEU A 152 -12.24 5.22 -5.09
N TRP A 153 -12.29 3.94 -4.71
CA TRP A 153 -12.17 3.53 -3.32
C TRP A 153 -10.85 3.95 -2.69
N THR A 154 -9.76 3.70 -3.38
CA THR A 154 -8.40 4.06 -2.97
C THR A 154 -8.25 5.57 -2.73
N PHE A 155 -8.74 6.39 -3.65
CA PHE A 155 -8.65 7.85 -3.56
C PHE A 155 -9.57 8.42 -2.47
N ALA A 156 -10.68 7.76 -2.16
CA ALA A 156 -11.49 8.10 -1.00
C ALA A 156 -10.71 7.89 0.32
N GLY A 157 -9.96 6.78 0.42
CA GLY A 157 -9.07 6.53 1.57
C GLY A 157 -7.98 7.58 1.73
N LEU A 158 -7.33 7.97 0.63
CA LEU A 158 -6.32 9.03 0.64
C LEU A 158 -6.89 10.40 1.02
N ALA A 159 -8.04 10.77 0.47
CA ALA A 159 -8.71 12.02 0.80
C ALA A 159 -9.08 12.06 2.29
N LEU A 160 -9.64 10.97 2.81
CA LEU A 160 -9.97 10.84 4.23
C LEU A 160 -8.72 10.94 5.10
N ALA A 161 -7.64 10.25 4.74
CA ALA A 161 -6.37 10.29 5.46
C ALA A 161 -5.83 11.72 5.59
N GLY A 162 -5.81 12.50 4.51
CA GLY A 162 -5.37 13.90 4.53
C GLY A 162 -6.22 14.78 5.44
N ILE A 163 -7.55 14.62 5.41
CA ILE A 163 -8.47 15.37 6.29
C ILE A 163 -8.25 14.98 7.76
N LEU A 164 -8.14 13.68 8.06
CA LEU A 164 -7.89 13.19 9.41
C LEU A 164 -6.52 13.64 9.93
N LEU A 165 -5.51 13.71 9.08
CA LEU A 165 -4.19 14.21 9.42
C LEU A 165 -4.23 15.69 9.85
N ALA A 166 -4.88 16.55 9.05
CA ALA A 166 -5.05 17.95 9.37
C ALA A 166 -5.86 18.16 10.67
N TYR A 167 -6.87 17.31 10.89
CA TYR A 167 -7.64 17.28 12.14
C TYR A 167 -6.80 16.83 13.32
N TYR A 168 -6.06 15.71 13.19
CA TYR A 168 -5.23 15.15 14.24
C TYR A 168 -4.15 16.11 14.71
N TRP A 169 -3.53 16.86 13.79
CA TRP A 169 -2.53 17.88 14.12
C TRP A 169 -3.13 19.23 14.54
N ASN A 170 -4.45 19.31 14.70
CA ASN A 170 -5.16 20.53 15.11
C ASN A 170 -4.79 21.75 14.24
N LEU A 171 -4.77 21.59 12.91
CA LEU A 171 -4.48 22.69 11.98
C LEU A 171 -5.62 23.71 11.94
N PRO A 172 -5.37 24.94 11.43
CA PRO A 172 -6.41 25.96 11.31
C PRO A 172 -7.65 25.43 10.59
N LYS A 173 -8.82 25.56 11.20
CA LYS A 173 -10.10 25.04 10.70
C LYS A 173 -10.60 25.84 9.50
N LYS A 174 -9.90 25.74 8.36
CA LYS A 174 -10.25 26.33 7.07
C LYS A 174 -10.28 25.24 6.02
N THR A 175 -11.31 25.21 5.18
CA THR A 175 -11.43 24.26 4.07
C THR A 175 -10.16 24.25 3.21
N SER A 176 -9.62 25.41 2.89
CA SER A 176 -8.39 25.55 2.10
C SER A 176 -7.18 24.89 2.74
N THR A 177 -6.99 25.01 4.08
CA THR A 177 -5.91 24.36 4.81
C THR A 177 -6.03 22.83 4.70
N TYR A 178 -7.23 22.30 4.95
CA TYR A 178 -7.47 20.86 4.91
C TYR A 178 -7.24 20.31 3.51
N VAL A 179 -7.73 20.99 2.48
CA VAL A 179 -7.53 20.57 1.07
C VAL A 179 -6.05 20.58 0.70
N VAL A 180 -5.32 21.69 0.98
CA VAL A 180 -3.91 21.79 0.59
C VAL A 180 -3.05 20.75 1.31
N ILE A 181 -3.24 20.53 2.61
CA ILE A 181 -2.52 19.52 3.38
C ILE A 181 -2.82 18.11 2.85
N SER A 182 -4.09 17.85 2.55
CA SER A 182 -4.49 16.54 2.02
C SER A 182 -3.89 16.27 0.64
N LEU A 183 -3.90 17.26 -0.25
CA LEU A 183 -3.30 17.13 -1.59
C LEU A 183 -1.79 17.02 -1.52
N PHE A 184 -1.16 17.79 -0.64
CA PHE A 184 0.29 17.76 -0.45
C PHE A 184 0.79 16.38 0.03
N PHE A 185 0.00 15.70 0.86
CA PHE A 185 0.24 14.33 1.29
C PHE A 185 -0.08 13.31 0.18
N ALA A 186 -1.25 13.43 -0.46
CA ALA A 186 -1.80 12.40 -1.31
C ALA A 186 -1.29 12.43 -2.76
N VAL A 187 -1.08 13.65 -3.33
CA VAL A 187 -0.69 13.80 -4.74
C VAL A 187 0.82 13.89 -4.86
N THR A 188 1.46 12.73 -4.86
CA THR A 188 2.91 12.60 -4.99
C THR A 188 3.28 11.45 -5.94
N PRO A 189 4.47 11.46 -6.55
CA PRO A 189 4.96 10.30 -7.30
C PRO A 189 5.06 9.03 -6.47
N TYR A 190 5.20 9.13 -5.15
CA TYR A 190 5.18 7.98 -4.23
C TYR A 190 3.82 7.27 -4.22
N THR A 191 2.72 8.01 -4.36
CA THR A 191 1.36 7.42 -4.47
C THR A 191 1.24 6.59 -5.74
N LEU A 192 1.83 7.05 -6.85
CA LEU A 192 1.83 6.31 -8.11
C LEU A 192 2.51 4.95 -7.99
N SER A 193 3.56 4.83 -7.15
CA SER A 193 4.23 3.55 -6.92
C SER A 193 3.31 2.50 -6.27
N TRP A 194 2.30 2.92 -5.52
CA TRP A 194 1.26 2.02 -5.02
C TRP A 194 0.26 1.63 -6.09
N LEU A 195 -0.13 2.54 -6.97
CA LEU A 195 -1.03 2.23 -8.09
C LEU A 195 -0.44 1.18 -9.03
N TYR A 196 0.90 1.06 -9.05
CA TYR A 196 1.62 0.01 -9.76
C TYR A 196 1.35 -1.40 -9.18
N TYR A 197 0.86 -1.52 -7.95
CA TYR A 197 0.51 -2.77 -7.28
C TYR A 197 -1.01 -2.85 -7.05
N ALA A 198 -1.79 -2.86 -8.14
CA ALA A 198 -3.24 -2.77 -8.12
C ALA A 198 -3.90 -3.82 -7.21
N LYS A 199 -3.34 -5.04 -7.12
CA LYS A 199 -3.81 -6.10 -6.22
C LYS A 199 -3.80 -5.72 -4.74
N ASN A 200 -2.95 -4.76 -4.35
CA ASN A 200 -2.75 -4.35 -2.96
C ASN A 200 -3.24 -2.94 -2.66
N THR A 201 -3.56 -2.14 -3.69
CA THR A 201 -3.88 -0.71 -3.55
C THR A 201 -5.08 -0.47 -2.64
N LEU A 202 -6.07 -1.32 -2.74
CA LEU A 202 -7.34 -1.18 -2.05
C LEU A 202 -7.17 -1.10 -0.52
N GLY A 203 -6.31 -1.93 0.07
CA GLY A 203 -6.00 -1.89 1.49
C GLY A 203 -4.94 -0.83 1.81
N ASN A 204 -3.85 -0.81 1.07
CA ASN A 204 -2.65 -0.06 1.41
C ASN A 204 -2.84 1.46 1.46
N LEU A 205 -3.62 2.05 0.57
CA LEU A 205 -3.84 3.49 0.57
C LEU A 205 -4.91 3.95 1.58
N TRP A 206 -5.61 3.01 2.24
CA TRP A 206 -6.46 3.29 3.41
C TRP A 206 -5.72 3.26 4.73
N LEU A 207 -4.50 2.69 4.79
CA LEU A 207 -3.74 2.53 6.03
C LEU A 207 -3.56 3.83 6.82
N PRO A 208 -3.17 4.95 6.19
CA PRO A 208 -3.07 6.22 6.90
C PRO A 208 -4.39 6.64 7.56
N ALA A 209 -5.53 6.40 6.88
CA ALA A 209 -6.85 6.73 7.43
C ALA A 209 -7.20 5.83 8.63
N PHE A 210 -6.91 4.52 8.57
CA PHE A 210 -7.14 3.61 9.69
C PHE A 210 -6.28 3.98 10.90
N VAL A 211 -4.99 4.26 10.70
CA VAL A 211 -4.09 4.70 11.78
C VAL A 211 -4.55 6.00 12.40
N LEU A 212 -4.86 7.02 11.61
CA LEU A 212 -5.30 8.31 12.12
C LEU A 212 -6.64 8.19 12.86
N SER A 213 -7.55 7.37 12.35
CA SER A 213 -8.82 7.07 13.07
C SER A 213 -8.56 6.38 14.40
N SER A 214 -7.63 5.42 14.45
CA SER A 214 -7.21 4.76 15.67
C SER A 214 -6.66 5.76 16.70
N LEU A 215 -5.74 6.63 16.29
CA LEU A 215 -5.14 7.66 17.16
C LEU A 215 -6.19 8.65 17.67
N ILE A 216 -7.08 9.14 16.79
CA ILE A 216 -8.15 10.07 17.15
C ILE A 216 -9.13 9.43 18.14
N LEU A 217 -9.52 8.17 17.94
CA LEU A 217 -10.41 7.44 18.84
C LEU A 217 -9.76 7.20 20.20
N SER A 218 -8.46 6.92 20.24
CA SER A 218 -7.67 6.76 21.47
C SER A 218 -7.64 8.02 22.33
N GLU A 219 -7.67 9.21 21.70
CA GLU A 219 -7.68 10.50 22.40
C GLU A 219 -9.11 10.91 22.86
N LYS A 220 -10.14 10.21 22.39
CA LYS A 220 -11.52 10.60 22.67
C LYS A 220 -11.94 10.19 24.09
N LYS A 221 -11.99 11.16 24.98
CA LYS A 221 -12.50 10.99 26.33
C LYS A 221 -14.03 10.94 26.33
N SER A 222 -14.62 10.05 27.12
CA SER A 222 -16.06 9.99 27.34
C SER A 222 -16.31 9.81 28.83
N GLU A 223 -17.28 10.56 29.37
CA GLU A 223 -17.74 10.37 30.77
C GLU A 223 -18.37 9.00 30.97
N ASN A 224 -18.93 8.42 29.90
CA ASN A 224 -19.47 7.08 29.94
C ASN A 224 -18.35 6.06 29.71
N ILE A 225 -18.07 5.28 30.76
CA ILE A 225 -17.01 4.27 30.78
C ILE A 225 -17.15 3.24 29.66
N ASN A 226 -18.38 2.81 29.34
CA ASN A 226 -18.65 1.84 28.27
C ASN A 226 -18.31 2.42 26.88
N LYS A 227 -18.56 3.73 26.64
CA LYS A 227 -18.18 4.40 25.41
C LYS A 227 -16.67 4.55 25.31
N SER A 228 -15.99 4.80 26.42
CA SER A 228 -14.52 4.88 26.44
C SER A 228 -13.89 3.55 26.08
N TYR A 229 -14.34 2.44 26.66
CA TYR A 229 -13.90 1.09 26.29
C TYR A 229 -14.18 0.78 24.81
N PHE A 230 -15.36 1.13 24.31
CA PHE A 230 -15.69 0.93 22.89
C PHE A 230 -14.72 1.67 21.96
N TYR A 231 -14.38 2.93 22.25
CA TYR A 231 -13.43 3.70 21.46
C TYR A 231 -12.02 3.08 21.48
N ASN A 232 -11.57 2.59 22.64
CA ASN A 232 -10.27 1.94 22.76
C ASN A 232 -10.21 0.62 21.99
N ILE A 233 -11.23 -0.23 22.09
CA ILE A 233 -11.31 -1.48 21.33
C ILE A 233 -11.31 -1.20 19.84
N LEU A 234 -12.12 -0.25 19.37
CA LEU A 234 -12.18 0.12 17.96
C LEU A 234 -10.84 0.70 17.49
N ALA A 235 -10.17 1.50 18.31
CA ALA A 235 -8.83 2.03 18.01
C ALA A 235 -7.81 0.91 17.83
N ILE A 236 -7.78 -0.07 18.75
CA ILE A 236 -6.89 -1.24 18.68
C ILE A 236 -7.18 -2.05 17.41
N LEU A 237 -8.45 -2.33 17.10
CA LEU A 237 -8.84 -3.08 15.90
C LEU A 237 -8.40 -2.38 14.61
N LEU A 238 -8.60 -1.07 14.48
CA LEU A 238 -8.18 -0.31 13.32
C LEU A 238 -6.66 -0.32 13.14
N CYS A 239 -5.90 -0.23 14.23
CA CYS A 239 -4.46 -0.32 14.21
C CYS A 239 -3.99 -1.73 13.80
N ILE A 240 -4.61 -2.81 14.31
CA ILE A 240 -4.30 -4.20 13.90
C ILE A 240 -4.61 -4.41 12.41
N ILE A 241 -5.73 -3.89 11.91
CA ILE A 241 -6.05 -3.93 10.47
C ILE A 241 -4.95 -3.23 9.67
N ALA A 242 -4.47 -2.08 10.13
CA ALA A 242 -3.39 -1.36 9.46
C ALA A 242 -2.09 -2.18 9.45
N LEU A 243 -1.65 -2.69 10.59
CA LEU A 243 -0.42 -3.51 10.71
C LEU A 243 -0.53 -4.81 9.90
N GLY A 244 -1.67 -5.50 9.95
CA GLY A 244 -1.94 -6.73 9.20
C GLY A 244 -2.18 -6.50 7.70
N THR A 245 -2.24 -5.25 7.23
CA THR A 245 -2.25 -4.93 5.81
C THR A 245 -0.82 -4.73 5.29
N TYR A 246 -0.03 -3.89 5.97
CA TYR A 246 1.35 -3.62 5.54
C TYR A 246 2.18 -3.01 6.66
N LEU A 247 3.16 -3.76 7.15
CA LEU A 247 3.99 -3.38 8.30
C LEU A 247 4.73 -2.03 8.14
N PRO A 248 5.18 -1.58 6.95
CA PRO A 248 5.79 -0.26 6.76
C PRO A 248 4.98 0.94 7.24
N ILE A 249 3.70 0.78 7.53
CA ILE A 249 2.86 1.81 8.17
C ILE A 249 3.40 2.29 9.54
N VAL A 250 4.30 1.53 10.16
CA VAL A 250 4.97 1.90 11.43
C VAL A 250 5.69 3.24 11.33
N SER A 251 6.34 3.53 10.20
CA SER A 251 6.96 4.84 9.95
C SER A 251 5.93 5.97 9.95
N PHE A 252 4.76 5.73 9.36
CA PHE A 252 3.66 6.69 9.38
C PHE A 252 3.16 6.94 10.82
N ILE A 253 2.95 5.87 11.59
CA ILE A 253 2.50 5.96 13.00
C ILE A 253 3.48 6.83 13.80
N ALA A 254 4.77 6.53 13.71
CA ALA A 254 5.80 7.25 14.45
C ALA A 254 5.82 8.75 14.09
N ILE A 255 5.85 9.10 12.81
CA ILE A 255 5.88 10.50 12.35
C ILE A 255 4.58 11.23 12.70
N ALA A 256 3.41 10.57 12.58
CA ALA A 256 2.13 11.17 12.94
C ALA A 256 2.06 11.54 14.43
N VAL A 257 2.49 10.62 15.31
CA VAL A 257 2.53 10.84 16.76
C VAL A 257 3.57 11.93 17.12
N ILE A 258 4.80 11.83 16.60
CA ILE A 258 5.83 12.85 16.82
C ILE A 258 5.32 14.22 16.35
N GLY A 259 4.69 14.28 15.17
CA GLY A 259 4.11 15.50 14.64
C GLY A 259 3.05 16.11 15.57
N LYS A 260 2.19 15.28 16.16
CA LYS A 260 1.20 15.74 17.13
C LYS A 260 1.84 16.32 18.39
N VAL A 261 2.91 15.67 18.92
CA VAL A 261 3.67 16.18 20.06
C VAL A 261 4.32 17.52 19.72
N ILE A 262 4.96 17.63 18.55
CA ILE A 262 5.53 18.91 18.09
C ILE A 262 4.46 19.99 18.02
N MET A 263 3.29 19.70 17.40
CA MET A 263 2.19 20.67 17.32
C MET A 263 1.69 21.13 18.69
N GLY A 264 1.71 20.26 19.69
CA GLY A 264 1.42 20.62 21.07
C GLY A 264 2.46 21.56 21.67
N LEU A 265 3.76 21.25 21.52
CA LEU A 265 4.87 22.03 22.08
C LEU A 265 4.99 23.42 21.48
N ILE A 266 4.79 23.56 20.17
CA ILE A 266 4.95 24.87 19.48
C ILE A 266 3.77 25.83 19.73
N THR A 267 2.61 25.31 20.19
CA THR A 267 1.40 26.13 20.39
C THR A 267 1.04 26.35 21.85
N SER A 268 1.66 25.66 22.77
CA SER A 268 1.33 25.72 24.20
C SER A 268 2.59 25.98 25.04
N GLU A 269 2.39 26.41 26.29
CA GLU A 269 3.45 26.53 27.28
C GLU A 269 3.75 25.19 28.00
N LYS A 270 3.06 24.12 27.60
CA LYS A 270 3.22 22.79 28.18
C LYS A 270 4.63 22.27 27.96
N THR A 271 5.16 21.58 28.96
CA THR A 271 6.42 20.85 28.84
C THR A 271 6.24 19.58 28.01
N PHE A 272 7.35 19.02 27.52
CA PHE A 272 7.36 17.76 26.79
C PHE A 272 6.67 16.62 27.58
N ILE A 273 6.93 16.51 28.88
CA ILE A 273 6.36 15.49 29.76
C ILE A 273 4.84 15.65 29.85
N GLN A 274 4.34 16.88 30.06
CA GLN A 274 2.91 17.16 30.10
C GLN A 274 2.24 16.83 28.77
N THR A 275 2.88 17.18 27.66
CA THR A 275 2.38 16.85 26.33
C THR A 275 2.34 15.32 26.14
N LEU A 276 3.39 14.60 26.55
CA LEU A 276 3.44 13.14 26.44
C LEU A 276 2.36 12.44 27.29
N GLN A 277 2.09 12.97 28.49
CA GLN A 277 1.03 12.44 29.36
C GLN A 277 -0.37 12.49 28.70
N GLU A 278 -0.62 13.48 27.84
CA GLU A 278 -1.87 13.56 27.09
C GLU A 278 -2.02 12.42 26.07
N PHE A 279 -0.91 11.81 25.64
CA PHE A 279 -0.88 10.70 24.65
C PHE A 279 -0.76 9.32 25.29
N THR A 280 -0.75 9.22 26.63
CA THR A 280 -0.55 7.94 27.32
C THR A 280 -1.55 6.88 26.84
N GLN A 281 -2.83 7.25 26.66
CA GLN A 281 -3.85 6.32 26.19
C GLN A 281 -3.60 5.88 24.74
N SER A 282 -3.20 6.79 23.86
CA SER A 282 -2.86 6.47 22.46
C SER A 282 -1.66 5.53 22.38
N LEU A 283 -0.62 5.79 23.19
CA LEU A 283 0.56 4.93 23.28
C LEU A 283 0.22 3.55 23.83
N SER A 284 -0.63 3.47 24.86
CA SER A 284 -1.11 2.20 25.40
C SER A 284 -1.88 1.38 24.37
N ASN A 285 -2.81 2.01 23.62
CA ASN A 285 -3.56 1.33 22.57
C ASN A 285 -2.67 0.89 21.40
N LEU A 286 -1.67 1.70 21.02
CA LEU A 286 -0.66 1.32 20.03
C LEU A 286 0.13 0.10 20.50
N LEU A 287 0.65 0.12 21.73
CA LEU A 287 1.39 -1.01 22.30
C LEU A 287 0.54 -2.29 22.30
N ALA A 288 -0.71 -2.21 22.77
CA ALA A 288 -1.64 -3.34 22.74
C ALA A 288 -1.86 -3.86 21.32
N SER A 289 -1.98 -2.95 20.33
CA SER A 289 -2.13 -3.32 18.92
C SER A 289 -0.90 -4.05 18.37
N PHE A 290 0.31 -3.56 18.68
CA PHE A 290 1.56 -4.21 18.29
C PHE A 290 1.72 -5.59 18.94
N MET A 291 1.40 -5.72 20.23
CA MET A 291 1.46 -7.01 20.94
C MET A 291 0.49 -8.03 20.34
N LEU A 292 -0.76 -7.62 20.07
CA LEU A 292 -1.75 -8.48 19.44
C LEU A 292 -1.37 -8.86 18.00
N PHE A 293 -0.86 -7.90 17.23
CA PHE A 293 -0.34 -8.18 15.89
C PHE A 293 0.82 -9.18 15.93
N ALA A 294 1.81 -8.98 16.82
CA ALA A 294 2.94 -9.90 16.99
C ALA A 294 2.46 -11.30 17.39
N PHE A 295 1.47 -11.39 18.28
CA PHE A 295 0.86 -12.66 18.68
C PHE A 295 0.20 -13.38 17.48
N ILE A 296 -0.55 -12.65 16.64
CA ILE A 296 -1.15 -13.22 15.43
C ILE A 296 -0.05 -13.76 14.48
N ILE A 297 1.00 -12.98 14.24
CA ILE A 297 2.12 -13.39 13.38
C ILE A 297 2.80 -14.65 13.93
N THR A 298 3.06 -14.71 15.23
CA THR A 298 3.65 -15.90 15.88
C THR A 298 2.79 -17.13 15.65
N ILE A 299 1.47 -17.06 15.81
CA ILE A 299 0.56 -18.18 15.52
C ILE A 299 0.64 -18.61 14.06
N LEU A 300 0.67 -17.65 13.12
CA LEU A 300 0.77 -17.97 11.68
C LEU A 300 2.09 -18.67 11.33
N GLN A 301 3.18 -18.28 12.01
CA GLN A 301 4.50 -18.92 11.85
C GLN A 301 4.52 -20.33 12.45
N GLU A 302 4.07 -20.49 13.69
CA GLU A 302 4.03 -21.80 14.38
C GLU A 302 3.16 -22.82 13.64
N LYS A 303 2.06 -22.37 13.02
CA LYS A 303 1.19 -23.24 12.20
C LYS A 303 1.72 -23.45 10.78
N SER A 304 2.92 -22.97 10.45
CA SER A 304 3.51 -23.05 9.10
C SER A 304 2.61 -22.49 7.99
N ILE A 305 1.74 -21.53 8.34
CA ILE A 305 0.86 -20.86 7.38
C ILE A 305 1.64 -19.81 6.59
N MET A 306 2.61 -19.13 7.25
CA MET A 306 3.47 -18.14 6.60
C MET A 306 4.57 -18.86 5.78
N ALA A 307 4.78 -18.38 4.56
CA ALA A 307 5.88 -18.82 3.72
C ALA A 307 7.23 -18.37 4.32
N ASN A 308 8.25 -19.25 4.28
CA ASN A 308 9.58 -18.96 4.84
C ASN A 308 10.22 -17.67 4.27
N ALA A 309 9.89 -17.30 3.04
CA ALA A 309 10.38 -16.06 2.41
C ALA A 309 9.91 -14.77 3.14
N TYR A 310 8.85 -14.86 3.93
CA TYR A 310 8.27 -13.74 4.69
C TYR A 310 8.53 -13.85 6.20
N ASN A 311 9.23 -14.90 6.64
CA ASN A 311 9.69 -14.99 8.02
C ASN A 311 10.79 -13.95 8.24
N THR A 312 10.36 -12.73 8.61
CA THR A 312 11.26 -11.69 9.06
C THR A 312 11.83 -12.12 10.42
N GLN A 313 13.05 -12.63 10.42
CA GLN A 313 13.81 -12.71 11.66
C GLN A 313 14.06 -11.26 12.11
N LEU A 314 13.56 -10.91 13.29
CA LEU A 314 13.95 -9.68 13.96
C LEU A 314 15.47 -9.74 14.14
N GLU A 315 16.18 -8.86 13.45
CA GLU A 315 17.62 -8.73 13.65
C GLU A 315 17.91 -8.35 15.11
N SER A 316 19.05 -8.76 15.59
CA SER A 316 19.49 -8.37 16.93
C SER A 316 19.57 -6.84 17.00
N ILE A 317 19.30 -6.29 18.17
CA ILE A 317 19.42 -4.84 18.43
C ILE A 317 20.80 -4.31 18.02
N PHE A 318 21.85 -5.10 18.21
CA PHE A 318 23.23 -4.74 17.80
C PHE A 318 23.38 -4.63 16.29
N ALA A 319 22.74 -5.51 15.50
CA ALA A 319 22.74 -5.45 14.05
C ALA A 319 21.99 -4.18 13.55
N ILE A 320 20.92 -3.79 14.23
CA ILE A 320 20.19 -2.54 13.95
C ILE A 320 21.10 -1.32 14.19
N PHE A 321 21.81 -1.28 15.31
CA PHE A 321 22.76 -0.18 15.60
C PHE A 321 23.91 -0.12 14.59
N ALA A 322 24.44 -1.25 14.16
CA ALA A 322 25.47 -1.31 13.14
C ALA A 322 25.03 -0.73 11.77
N LYS A 323 23.72 -0.77 11.47
CA LYS A 323 23.14 -0.23 10.23
C LYS A 323 22.79 1.26 10.32
N LEU A 324 22.80 1.85 11.51
CA LEU A 324 22.39 3.23 11.72
C LEU A 324 23.17 4.26 10.86
N PRO A 325 24.51 4.17 10.69
CA PRO A 325 25.24 5.09 9.81
C PRO A 325 24.78 5.01 8.35
N GLN A 326 24.55 3.82 7.84
CA GLN A 326 24.08 3.61 6.48
C GLN A 326 22.63 4.14 6.30
N MET A 327 21.79 4.00 7.31
CA MET A 327 20.44 4.59 7.31
C MET A 327 20.49 6.11 7.27
N LEU A 328 21.33 6.74 8.09
CA LEU A 328 21.51 8.19 8.12
C LEU A 328 22.02 8.70 6.77
N TYR A 329 23.00 8.02 6.19
CA TYR A 329 23.49 8.34 4.85
C TYR A 329 22.37 8.24 3.79
N SER A 330 21.66 7.13 3.75
CA SER A 330 20.53 6.91 2.83
C SER A 330 19.42 7.96 3.01
N MET A 331 19.18 8.40 4.24
CA MET A 331 18.21 9.43 4.56
C MET A 331 18.63 10.80 3.98
N ILE A 332 19.90 11.19 4.16
CA ILE A 332 20.45 12.44 3.61
C ILE A 332 20.43 12.37 2.07
N GLU A 333 20.88 11.26 1.52
CA GLU A 333 20.84 11.00 0.08
C GLU A 333 19.42 11.19 -0.49
N GLN A 334 18.40 10.63 0.14
CA GLN A 334 17.02 10.79 -0.30
C GLN A 334 16.49 12.22 -0.18
N LEU A 335 16.99 13.02 0.74
CA LEU A 335 16.59 14.43 0.84
C LEU A 335 17.21 15.28 -0.28
N ILE A 336 18.43 14.96 -0.72
CA ILE A 336 19.24 15.82 -1.60
C ILE A 336 19.23 15.28 -3.04
N LEU A 337 19.44 13.97 -3.23
CA LEU A 337 19.60 13.42 -4.58
C LEU A 337 18.28 13.32 -5.34
N PRO A 338 18.31 13.48 -6.66
CA PRO A 338 17.13 13.32 -7.49
C PRO A 338 16.60 11.88 -7.38
N MET A 339 15.30 11.78 -7.37
CA MET A 339 14.57 10.51 -7.33
C MET A 339 13.74 10.38 -8.59
N PRO A 340 13.30 9.17 -8.92
CA PRO A 340 12.41 8.99 -10.04
C PRO A 340 11.20 9.92 -9.94
N PHE A 341 10.95 10.67 -11.01
CA PHE A 341 9.90 11.68 -11.10
C PHE A 341 10.00 12.86 -10.11
N LEU A 342 11.05 12.91 -9.27
CA LEU A 342 11.37 14.00 -8.37
C LEU A 342 12.77 14.51 -8.68
N ASP A 343 12.88 15.40 -9.65
CA ASP A 343 14.15 16.03 -10.00
C ASP A 343 14.67 16.95 -8.89
N ILE A 344 15.90 17.41 -9.06
CA ILE A 344 16.59 18.25 -8.08
C ILE A 344 15.84 19.58 -7.85
N ALA A 345 15.21 20.13 -8.89
CA ALA A 345 14.43 21.36 -8.76
C ALA A 345 13.20 21.16 -7.87
N TYR A 346 12.55 20.01 -7.99
CA TYR A 346 11.41 19.68 -7.14
C TYR A 346 11.83 19.49 -5.68
N LYS A 347 12.96 18.84 -5.43
CA LYS A 347 13.51 18.67 -4.07
C LYS A 347 13.91 19.98 -3.44
N PHE A 348 14.37 20.94 -4.23
CA PHE A 348 14.68 22.27 -3.73
C PHE A 348 13.48 22.94 -3.04
N PHE A 349 12.26 22.76 -3.55
CA PHE A 349 11.06 23.25 -2.88
C PHE A 349 10.81 22.59 -1.53
N TYR A 350 11.07 21.29 -1.41
CA TYR A 350 10.96 20.60 -0.11
C TYR A 350 12.02 21.06 0.88
N ILE A 351 13.25 21.33 0.42
CA ILE A 351 14.30 21.89 1.26
C ILE A 351 13.89 23.27 1.78
N ILE A 352 13.30 24.12 0.93
CA ILE A 352 12.76 25.42 1.34
C ILE A 352 11.72 25.26 2.45
N ILE A 353 10.79 24.31 2.32
CA ILE A 353 9.78 24.06 3.37
C ILE A 353 10.45 23.63 4.68
N ILE A 354 11.42 22.72 4.62
CA ILE A 354 12.17 22.26 5.82
C ILE A 354 12.85 23.44 6.50
N LEU A 355 13.59 24.25 5.75
CA LEU A 355 14.28 25.43 6.31
C LEU A 355 13.27 26.43 6.88
N THR A 356 12.18 26.70 6.17
CA THR A 356 11.13 27.60 6.66
C THR A 356 10.49 27.06 7.94
N ALA A 357 10.25 25.76 8.06
CA ALA A 357 9.72 25.16 9.28
C ALA A 357 10.69 25.30 10.46
N LEU A 358 11.99 25.04 10.24
CA LEU A 358 13.03 25.22 11.28
C LEU A 358 13.11 26.67 11.74
N PHE A 359 13.18 27.64 10.80
CA PHE A 359 13.15 29.06 11.14
C PHE A 359 11.87 29.42 11.92
N THR A 360 10.73 28.92 11.48
CA THR A 360 9.44 29.20 12.14
C THR A 360 9.42 28.68 13.58
N ILE A 361 9.98 27.49 13.85
CA ILE A 361 10.11 26.97 15.22
C ILE A 361 11.03 27.85 16.05
N ILE A 362 12.22 28.19 15.52
CA ILE A 362 13.22 28.97 16.26
C ILE A 362 12.67 30.34 16.68
N PHE A 363 11.98 31.03 15.77
CA PHE A 363 11.55 32.41 16.00
C PHE A 363 10.15 32.57 16.59
N LYS A 364 9.30 31.53 16.53
CA LYS A 364 7.90 31.65 16.94
C LYS A 364 7.47 30.69 18.04
N CYS A 365 8.32 29.76 18.46
CA CYS A 365 8.01 28.90 19.59
C CYS A 365 8.04 29.72 20.90
N ASN A 366 7.08 29.45 21.78
CA ASN A 366 6.88 30.24 23.01
C ASN A 366 8.08 30.19 23.95
N THR A 367 8.85 29.09 23.98
CA THR A 367 10.03 28.94 24.84
C THR A 367 11.19 28.34 24.06
N PRO A 368 12.45 28.76 24.32
CA PRO A 368 13.64 28.18 23.69
C PRO A 368 13.78 26.67 23.95
N LYS A 369 13.33 26.19 25.13
CA LYS A 369 13.34 24.78 25.48
C LYS A 369 12.40 23.98 24.60
N ASN A 370 11.18 24.46 24.37
CA ASN A 370 10.22 23.80 23.47
C ASN A 370 10.70 23.87 22.00
N ALA A 371 11.34 24.96 21.60
CA ALA A 371 11.95 25.06 20.26
C ALA A 371 13.03 23.99 20.05
N LEU A 372 13.98 23.87 20.99
CA LEU A 372 15.02 22.84 20.92
C LEU A 372 14.44 21.44 20.92
N THR A 373 13.48 21.16 21.82
CA THR A 373 12.81 19.85 21.89
C THR A 373 12.09 19.53 20.58
N SER A 374 11.40 20.51 19.99
CA SER A 374 10.72 20.34 18.70
C SER A 374 11.69 20.04 17.56
N ILE A 375 12.85 20.69 17.53
CA ILE A 375 13.91 20.41 16.54
C ILE A 375 14.45 18.99 16.72
N LEU A 376 14.75 18.57 17.95
CA LEU A 376 15.19 17.20 18.24
C LEU A 376 14.14 16.15 17.81
N LEU A 377 12.86 16.44 18.07
CA LEU A 377 11.76 15.59 17.60
C LEU A 377 11.62 15.58 16.08
N LEU A 378 11.93 16.67 15.39
CA LEU A 378 11.98 16.68 13.92
C LEU A 378 13.10 15.81 13.36
N VAL A 379 14.27 15.85 14.00
CA VAL A 379 15.38 14.94 13.66
C VAL A 379 14.95 13.48 13.89
N LEU A 380 14.28 13.20 15.00
CA LEU A 380 13.73 11.86 15.27
C LEU A 380 12.69 11.47 14.22
N ALA A 381 11.77 12.37 13.84
CA ALA A 381 10.79 12.12 12.78
C ALA A 381 11.47 11.82 11.44
N LEU A 382 12.56 12.51 11.13
CA LEU A 382 13.36 12.26 9.93
C LEU A 382 14.02 10.86 10.00
N VAL A 383 14.58 10.46 11.15
CA VAL A 383 15.09 9.09 11.34
C VAL A 383 13.97 8.05 11.19
N CYS A 384 12.78 8.33 11.72
CA CYS A 384 11.61 7.45 11.58
C CYS A 384 11.15 7.27 10.13
N THR A 385 11.56 8.12 9.18
CA THR A 385 11.28 7.86 7.76
C THR A 385 11.93 6.56 7.26
N LYS A 386 12.99 6.10 7.92
CA LYS A 386 13.69 4.85 7.62
C LYS A 386 13.40 3.71 8.59
N LEU A 387 12.49 3.91 9.54
CA LEU A 387 12.16 2.91 10.56
C LEU A 387 11.77 1.56 9.95
N THR A 388 11.03 1.58 8.84
CA THR A 388 10.62 0.36 8.14
C THR A 388 11.79 -0.47 7.63
N TYR A 389 12.88 0.18 7.21
CA TYR A 389 14.06 -0.50 6.68
C TYR A 389 14.84 -1.27 7.75
N LEU A 390 14.61 -0.97 9.03
CA LEU A 390 15.19 -1.75 10.15
C LEU A 390 14.60 -3.15 10.27
N PHE A 391 13.37 -3.33 9.80
CA PHE A 391 12.68 -4.61 9.85
C PHE A 391 12.85 -5.46 8.58
N SER A 392 13.61 -4.98 7.59
CA SER A 392 13.81 -5.67 6.32
C SER A 392 15.29 -5.78 5.99
N ILE A 393 15.84 -6.99 6.13
CA ILE A 393 17.24 -7.30 5.82
C ILE A 393 17.60 -6.99 4.37
N GLN A 394 16.68 -7.26 3.44
CA GLN A 394 16.90 -7.07 2.00
C GLN A 394 16.92 -5.60 1.57
N SER A 395 16.25 -4.72 2.31
CA SER A 395 16.12 -3.30 1.94
C SER A 395 17.37 -2.47 2.25
N LEU A 396 18.17 -2.87 3.23
CA LEU A 396 19.38 -2.15 3.63
C LEU A 396 20.62 -2.54 2.81
N SER A 397 20.65 -3.77 2.29
CA SER A 397 21.73 -4.25 1.41
C SER A 397 21.63 -3.70 -0.02
N ASN A 398 20.44 -3.22 -0.39
CA ASN A 398 20.21 -2.61 -1.69
C ASN A 398 19.73 -1.17 -1.47
N PRO A 399 20.59 -0.16 -1.63
CA PRO A 399 20.22 1.25 -1.48
C PRO A 399 19.20 1.71 -2.51
N ASN A 400 18.78 0.82 -3.42
CA ASN A 400 17.72 1.10 -4.37
C ASN A 400 16.41 1.29 -3.60
N TYR A 401 16.10 2.51 -3.46
CA TYR A 401 14.92 3.15 -3.05
C TYR A 401 13.62 2.41 -3.42
N VAL A 402 12.79 2.10 -2.43
CA VAL A 402 11.48 1.48 -2.62
C VAL A 402 10.39 2.54 -2.41
N ALA A 403 9.99 3.20 -3.48
CA ALA A 403 9.04 4.32 -3.46
C ALA A 403 7.74 4.02 -2.71
N ARG A 404 7.22 2.80 -2.81
CA ARG A 404 6.01 2.37 -2.10
C ARG A 404 6.17 2.34 -0.58
N ILE A 405 7.37 2.02 -0.07
CA ILE A 405 7.65 2.02 1.36
C ILE A 405 7.74 3.47 1.87
N ASP A 406 8.47 4.30 1.13
CA ASP A 406 8.68 5.69 1.50
C ASP A 406 7.42 6.56 1.37
N PHE A 407 6.37 6.09 0.68
CA PHE A 407 5.06 6.73 0.67
C PHE A 407 4.50 6.98 2.08
N TYR A 408 4.69 6.04 3.00
CA TYR A 408 4.19 6.17 4.37
C TYR A 408 5.02 7.13 5.24
N SER A 409 6.16 7.57 4.79
CA SER A 409 7.09 8.33 5.61
C SER A 409 7.45 9.69 5.03
N LEU A 410 8.04 9.76 3.85
CA LEU A 410 8.56 11.01 3.29
C LEU A 410 7.48 12.05 2.96
N PRO A 411 6.39 11.71 2.25
CA PRO A 411 5.29 12.65 2.04
C PRO A 411 4.70 13.16 3.35
N LEU A 412 4.60 12.30 4.37
CA LEU A 412 4.11 12.70 5.69
C LEU A 412 5.09 13.64 6.38
N PHE A 413 6.40 13.38 6.32
CA PHE A 413 7.42 14.25 6.88
C PHE A 413 7.39 15.65 6.26
N TYR A 414 7.32 15.74 4.93
CA TYR A 414 7.19 17.03 4.25
C TYR A 414 5.86 17.74 4.58
N THR A 415 4.79 16.97 4.71
CA THR A 415 3.48 17.49 5.14
C THR A 415 3.53 18.03 6.57
N LEU A 416 4.31 17.38 7.46
CA LEU A 416 4.54 17.88 8.82
C LEU A 416 5.28 19.24 8.80
N MET A 417 6.32 19.38 7.97
CA MET A 417 7.04 20.66 7.83
C MET A 417 6.10 21.78 7.38
N LEU A 418 5.33 21.55 6.33
CA LEU A 418 4.33 22.52 5.85
C LEU A 418 3.30 22.86 6.94
N SER A 419 2.84 21.85 7.67
CA SER A 419 1.84 22.00 8.73
C SER A 419 2.34 22.87 9.88
N ILE A 420 3.61 22.75 10.27
CA ILE A 420 4.27 23.60 11.29
C ILE A 420 4.25 25.06 10.84
N VAL A 421 4.64 25.32 9.59
CA VAL A 421 4.65 26.67 9.03
C VAL A 421 3.25 27.27 9.02
N LEU A 422 2.25 26.54 8.51
CA LEU A 422 0.87 27.01 8.45
C LEU A 422 0.26 27.25 9.85
N LYS A 423 0.65 26.44 10.84
CA LYS A 423 0.15 26.54 12.21
C LYS A 423 0.64 27.78 12.93
N LEU A 424 1.91 28.15 12.76
CA LEU A 424 2.56 29.26 13.43
C LEU A 424 2.56 30.57 12.62
N SER A 425 2.10 30.54 11.38
CA SER A 425 2.10 31.72 10.50
C SER A 425 1.11 32.79 10.96
N ASN A 426 1.53 34.05 10.94
CA ASN A 426 0.61 35.18 10.98
C ASN A 426 -0.21 35.26 9.66
N PRO A 427 -1.29 36.05 9.56
CA PRO A 427 -2.15 36.08 8.38
C PRO A 427 -1.43 36.34 7.06
N THR A 428 -0.43 37.22 7.06
CA THR A 428 0.36 37.56 5.86
C THR A 428 1.27 36.39 5.46
N GLN A 429 2.01 35.82 6.40
CA GLN A 429 2.88 34.65 6.17
C GLN A 429 2.05 33.43 5.75
N TYR A 430 0.88 33.23 6.37
CA TYR A 430 -0.04 32.16 6.00
C TYR A 430 -0.41 32.27 4.53
N LYS A 431 -0.75 33.48 4.02
CA LYS A 431 -1.10 33.69 2.61
C LYS A 431 0.04 33.26 1.67
N TYR A 432 1.28 33.72 1.93
CA TYR A 432 2.42 33.36 1.09
C TYR A 432 2.77 31.87 1.16
N THR A 433 2.78 31.30 2.37
CA THR A 433 3.01 29.85 2.55
C THR A 433 1.94 29.03 1.83
N PHE A 434 0.71 29.47 1.89
CA PHE A 434 -0.41 28.81 1.23
C PHE A 434 -0.27 28.85 -0.30
N ILE A 435 0.08 30.00 -0.88
CA ILE A 435 0.34 30.13 -2.32
C ILE A 435 1.53 29.23 -2.73
N PHE A 436 2.59 29.22 -1.94
CA PHE A 436 3.75 28.36 -2.18
C PHE A 436 3.38 26.87 -2.13
N ALA A 437 2.57 26.46 -1.16
CA ALA A 437 2.08 25.10 -1.06
C ALA A 437 1.20 24.70 -2.26
N ILE A 438 0.33 25.61 -2.75
CA ILE A 438 -0.44 25.37 -3.98
C ILE A 438 0.48 25.17 -5.18
N LEU A 439 1.55 25.97 -5.30
CA LEU A 439 2.52 25.83 -6.38
C LEU A 439 3.17 24.43 -6.37
N ILE A 440 3.58 23.95 -5.19
CA ILE A 440 4.15 22.62 -5.05
C ILE A 440 3.13 21.52 -5.38
N VAL A 441 1.90 21.65 -4.91
CA VAL A 441 0.82 20.74 -5.26
C VAL A 441 0.60 20.72 -6.78
N PHE A 442 0.57 21.88 -7.43
CA PHE A 442 0.45 21.95 -8.89
C PHE A 442 1.62 21.25 -9.59
N MET A 443 2.86 21.49 -9.14
CA MET A 443 4.03 20.79 -9.68
C MET A 443 3.92 19.27 -9.45
N SER A 444 3.37 18.83 -8.32
CA SER A 444 3.09 17.42 -8.05
C SER A 444 2.12 16.83 -9.06
N PHE A 445 1.04 17.55 -9.40
CA PHE A 445 0.11 17.14 -10.45
C PHE A 445 0.83 16.92 -11.80
N VAL A 446 1.67 17.88 -12.19
CA VAL A 446 2.44 17.77 -13.44
C VAL A 446 3.36 16.54 -13.42
N ARG A 447 4.07 16.31 -12.32
CA ARG A 447 4.98 15.17 -12.19
C ARG A 447 4.26 13.83 -12.18
N VAL A 448 3.14 13.74 -11.47
CA VAL A 448 2.29 12.55 -11.44
C VAL A 448 1.72 12.27 -12.84
N ALA A 449 1.24 13.29 -13.54
CA ALA A 449 0.74 13.13 -14.91
C ALA A 449 1.85 12.64 -15.86
N TYR A 450 3.05 13.20 -15.74
CA TYR A 450 4.19 12.79 -16.53
C TYR A 450 4.61 11.34 -16.24
N ALA A 451 4.66 10.96 -14.97
CA ALA A 451 4.98 9.60 -14.56
C ALA A 451 3.95 8.58 -15.10
N GLN A 452 2.67 8.90 -15.06
CA GLN A 452 1.61 8.06 -15.64
C GLN A 452 1.78 7.91 -17.17
N LYS A 453 2.16 8.98 -17.86
CA LYS A 453 2.45 8.94 -19.29
C LYS A 453 3.62 8.00 -19.60
N VAL A 454 4.72 8.09 -18.85
CA VAL A 454 5.89 7.21 -19.02
C VAL A 454 5.51 5.75 -18.76
N TRP A 455 4.72 5.49 -17.74
CA TRP A 455 4.22 4.14 -17.45
C TRP A 455 3.38 3.59 -18.61
N LYS A 456 2.47 4.41 -19.17
CA LYS A 456 1.64 4.01 -20.32
C LYS A 456 2.48 3.66 -21.55
N PHE A 457 3.53 4.42 -21.84
CA PHE A 457 4.43 4.08 -22.95
C PHE A 457 5.13 2.74 -22.74
N GLY A 458 5.58 2.46 -21.52
CA GLY A 458 6.15 1.16 -21.17
C GLY A 458 5.15 0.03 -21.35
N TRP A 459 3.93 0.24 -20.87
CA TRP A 459 2.82 -0.69 -21.01
C TRP A 459 2.48 -1.01 -22.48
N ASP A 460 2.36 0.04 -23.32
CA ASP A 460 2.07 -0.13 -24.73
C ASP A 460 3.21 -0.85 -25.48
N ALA A 461 4.45 -0.55 -25.15
CA ALA A 461 5.61 -1.22 -25.73
C ALA A 461 5.62 -2.72 -25.39
N GLU A 462 5.25 -3.06 -24.15
CA GLU A 462 5.15 -4.44 -23.69
C GLU A 462 4.03 -5.20 -24.37
N THR A 463 2.83 -4.61 -24.42
CA THR A 463 1.69 -5.22 -25.12
C THR A 463 2.05 -5.51 -26.58
N LYS A 464 2.67 -4.56 -27.28
CA LYS A 464 3.14 -4.76 -28.65
C LYS A 464 4.21 -5.85 -28.77
N LEU A 465 5.04 -6.06 -27.76
CA LEU A 465 6.00 -7.15 -27.76
C LEU A 465 5.29 -8.50 -27.62
N VAL A 466 4.32 -8.60 -26.71
CA VAL A 466 3.48 -9.80 -26.54
C VAL A 466 2.81 -10.17 -27.87
N ASP A 467 2.15 -9.20 -28.53
CA ASP A 467 1.49 -9.39 -29.81
C ASP A 467 2.46 -9.92 -30.90
N ARG A 468 3.63 -9.33 -31.00
CA ARG A 468 4.66 -9.73 -31.97
C ARG A 468 5.19 -11.14 -31.72
N ILE A 469 5.35 -11.52 -30.46
CA ILE A 469 5.84 -12.87 -30.10
C ILE A 469 4.75 -13.91 -30.43
N ILE A 470 3.51 -13.70 -30.02
CA ILE A 470 2.42 -14.63 -30.34
C ILE A 470 2.22 -14.73 -31.86
N THR A 471 2.16 -13.62 -32.57
CA THR A 471 2.02 -13.63 -34.05
C THR A 471 3.14 -14.43 -34.73
N ARG A 472 4.35 -14.46 -34.16
CA ARG A 472 5.43 -15.30 -34.70
C ARG A 472 5.27 -16.77 -34.31
N LEU A 473 4.81 -17.06 -33.08
CA LEU A 473 4.53 -18.44 -32.65
C LEU A 473 3.44 -19.06 -33.51
N GLU A 474 2.38 -18.31 -33.81
CA GLU A 474 1.28 -18.77 -34.67
C GLU A 474 1.72 -19.11 -36.11
N LYS A 475 2.85 -18.60 -36.57
CA LYS A 475 3.45 -18.93 -37.88
C LYS A 475 4.32 -20.20 -37.85
N ILE A 476 4.57 -20.74 -36.67
CA ILE A 476 5.30 -22.01 -36.53
C ILE A 476 4.27 -23.15 -36.69
N PRO A 477 4.43 -24.06 -37.67
CA PRO A 477 3.42 -25.09 -37.98
C PRO A 477 3.06 -25.99 -36.79
N GLU A 478 4.00 -26.19 -35.87
CA GLU A 478 3.83 -27.03 -34.70
C GLU A 478 3.07 -26.35 -33.56
N PHE A 479 2.81 -25.02 -33.69
CA PHE A 479 2.11 -24.28 -32.64
C PHE A 479 0.62 -24.58 -32.63
N ASN A 480 0.10 -24.94 -31.45
CA ASN A 480 -1.31 -25.11 -31.19
C ASN A 480 -1.71 -24.29 -29.95
N ILE A 481 -2.52 -23.26 -30.13
CA ILE A 481 -2.91 -22.35 -29.05
C ILE A 481 -3.66 -23.07 -27.90
N ASN A 482 -4.33 -24.19 -28.20
CA ASN A 482 -5.07 -24.99 -27.21
C ASN A 482 -4.17 -26.01 -26.47
N LYS A 483 -2.90 -26.13 -26.87
CA LYS A 483 -1.94 -27.03 -26.22
C LYS A 483 -1.30 -26.32 -25.04
N GLN A 484 -1.16 -27.01 -23.93
CA GLN A 484 -0.41 -26.54 -22.79
C GLN A 484 1.09 -26.71 -23.05
N TYR A 485 1.81 -25.59 -23.16
CA TYR A 485 3.25 -25.59 -23.35
C TYR A 485 3.96 -25.15 -22.08
N LYS A 486 5.18 -25.65 -21.90
CA LYS A 486 6.14 -25.14 -20.91
C LYS A 486 6.92 -23.97 -21.52
N LEU A 487 6.82 -22.79 -20.93
CA LEU A 487 7.46 -21.59 -21.43
C LEU A 487 8.82 -21.38 -20.77
N VAL A 488 9.88 -21.42 -21.59
CA VAL A 488 11.25 -21.10 -21.21
C VAL A 488 11.60 -19.73 -21.75
N GLN A 489 11.70 -18.75 -20.85
CA GLN A 489 12.11 -17.39 -21.21
C GLN A 489 13.56 -17.18 -20.80
N VAL A 490 14.42 -16.85 -21.76
CA VAL A 490 15.83 -16.54 -21.55
C VAL A 490 16.04 -15.04 -21.55
N GLY A 491 16.35 -14.53 -20.37
CA GLY A 491 16.62 -13.12 -20.14
C GLY A 491 15.39 -12.25 -20.03
N GLU A 492 15.65 -11.00 -19.82
CA GLU A 492 14.70 -9.93 -19.60
C GLU A 492 14.74 -8.93 -20.72
N GLN A 493 13.60 -8.36 -21.06
CA GLN A 493 13.59 -7.16 -21.90
C GLN A 493 13.34 -5.95 -21.04
N SER A 494 14.40 -5.27 -20.68
CA SER A 494 14.31 -4.01 -19.94
C SER A 494 13.75 -2.91 -20.83
N LEU A 495 12.68 -2.25 -20.40
CA LEU A 495 12.19 -1.00 -20.99
C LEU A 495 13.24 0.11 -20.94
N ARG A 496 14.29 -0.04 -20.13
CA ARG A 496 15.45 0.87 -20.10
C ARG A 496 16.20 0.93 -21.44
N LYS A 497 16.08 -0.09 -22.28
CA LYS A 497 16.61 -0.07 -23.65
C LYS A 497 15.68 0.65 -24.63
N ASN A 498 14.48 1.03 -24.22
CA ASN A 498 13.57 1.80 -25.06
C ASN A 498 14.12 3.23 -25.23
N TYR A 499 14.06 3.75 -26.45
CA TYR A 499 14.56 5.08 -26.83
C TYR A 499 14.08 6.21 -25.89
N TYR A 500 12.84 6.11 -25.41
CA TYR A 500 12.24 7.09 -24.53
C TYR A 500 12.89 7.12 -23.14
N VAL A 501 13.29 5.98 -22.63
CA VAL A 501 13.94 5.83 -21.31
C VAL A 501 15.43 6.18 -21.40
N LYS A 502 16.10 5.93 -22.52
CA LYS A 502 17.52 6.28 -22.71
C LYS A 502 17.77 7.79 -22.71
N ARG A 503 16.80 8.58 -23.15
CA ARG A 503 16.95 10.04 -23.26
C ARG A 503 16.83 10.77 -21.94
N ASN A 504 16.18 10.17 -20.94
CA ASN A 504 15.92 10.74 -19.64
C ASN A 504 16.43 9.80 -18.54
N ASN A 505 17.67 10.01 -18.08
CA ASN A 505 18.27 9.28 -16.95
C ASN A 505 17.44 9.35 -15.65
N GLU A 506 16.42 10.21 -15.61
CA GLU A 506 15.52 10.44 -14.48
C GLU A 506 14.59 9.25 -14.14
N TYR A 507 14.44 8.29 -15.05
CA TYR A 507 13.46 7.20 -14.95
C TYR A 507 14.08 5.84 -14.65
N GLN A 508 15.22 5.83 -14.02
CA GLN A 508 15.92 4.59 -13.67
C GLN A 508 15.27 3.80 -12.51
N SER A 509 14.15 4.27 -11.96
CA SER A 509 13.49 3.48 -10.94
C SER A 509 12.84 2.25 -11.57
N ASN A 510 13.17 1.13 -10.98
CA ASN A 510 12.76 -0.18 -11.43
C ASN A 510 11.25 -0.42 -11.26
N GLU A 511 10.57 0.32 -10.38
CA GLU A 511 9.19 0.00 -10.01
C GLU A 511 8.16 0.42 -11.06
N LEU A 512 8.26 1.63 -11.63
CA LEU A 512 7.25 2.13 -12.58
C LEU A 512 7.48 1.71 -14.03
N LEU A 513 8.65 1.15 -14.34
CA LEU A 513 9.02 0.70 -15.68
C LEU A 513 9.15 -0.82 -15.77
N ASN A 514 8.81 -1.53 -14.71
CA ASN A 514 8.83 -2.98 -14.69
C ASN A 514 7.67 -3.53 -15.50
N SER A 515 8.01 -4.26 -16.54
CA SER A 515 7.08 -4.99 -17.37
C SER A 515 6.90 -6.43 -16.88
N ALA A 516 5.94 -7.17 -17.45
CA ALA A 516 5.82 -8.62 -17.23
C ALA A 516 7.09 -9.37 -17.63
N TYR A 517 7.91 -8.78 -18.49
CA TYR A 517 9.20 -9.33 -18.94
C TYR A 517 10.41 -8.87 -18.13
N TYR A 518 10.21 -8.10 -17.05
CA TYR A 518 11.35 -7.60 -16.26
C TYR A 518 12.05 -8.70 -15.43
N LYS A 519 11.38 -9.82 -15.26
CA LYS A 519 11.96 -11.03 -14.66
C LYS A 519 11.80 -12.22 -15.58
N GLU A 520 12.86 -12.99 -15.67
CA GLU A 520 12.87 -14.25 -16.38
C GLU A 520 11.70 -15.15 -15.92
N GLY A 521 10.89 -15.63 -16.86
CA GLY A 521 9.75 -16.50 -16.62
C GLY A 521 8.43 -15.83 -16.19
N LYS A 522 8.37 -14.50 -16.06
CA LYS A 522 7.10 -13.81 -15.78
C LYS A 522 6.25 -13.51 -17.02
N GLY A 523 6.84 -13.54 -18.22
CA GLY A 523 6.13 -13.25 -19.48
C GLY A 523 4.92 -14.13 -19.75
N LYS A 524 4.89 -15.37 -19.23
CA LYS A 524 3.76 -16.30 -19.40
C LYS A 524 2.41 -15.70 -18.98
N GLU A 525 2.38 -14.88 -17.95
CA GLU A 525 1.14 -14.31 -17.42
C GLU A 525 0.50 -13.34 -18.42
N ALA A 526 1.34 -12.59 -19.17
CA ALA A 526 0.86 -11.71 -20.22
C ALA A 526 0.24 -12.50 -21.38
N TYR A 527 0.89 -13.59 -21.84
CA TYR A 527 0.33 -14.45 -22.88
C TYR A 527 -0.98 -15.09 -22.43
N ASN A 528 -0.98 -15.66 -21.24
CA ASN A 528 -2.16 -16.32 -20.67
C ASN A 528 -3.32 -15.35 -20.49
N PHE A 529 -3.04 -14.09 -20.19
CA PHE A 529 -4.08 -13.07 -20.04
C PHE A 529 -4.64 -12.60 -21.39
N TYR A 530 -3.78 -12.15 -22.31
CA TYR A 530 -4.25 -11.55 -23.57
C TYR A 530 -4.77 -12.57 -24.57
N TYR A 531 -4.16 -13.74 -24.63
CA TYR A 531 -4.45 -14.75 -25.66
C TYR A 531 -5.11 -16.00 -25.10
N GLN A 532 -5.47 -15.99 -23.81
CA GLN A 532 -6.11 -17.13 -23.14
C GLN A 532 -5.32 -18.44 -23.30
N THR A 533 -3.99 -18.34 -23.43
CA THR A 533 -3.12 -19.51 -23.48
C THR A 533 -3.00 -20.12 -22.08
N ASP A 534 -2.57 -21.36 -22.00
CA ASP A 534 -2.34 -22.05 -20.72
C ASP A 534 -0.87 -22.44 -20.57
N PHE A 535 0.03 -21.47 -20.80
CA PHE A 535 1.47 -21.68 -20.67
C PHE A 535 1.87 -21.87 -19.21
N ILE A 536 2.69 -22.87 -18.95
CA ILE A 536 3.26 -23.14 -17.64
C ILE A 536 4.69 -22.58 -17.63
N LYS A 537 5.06 -21.89 -16.55
CA LYS A 537 6.45 -21.44 -16.36
C LYS A 537 7.36 -22.65 -16.18
N GLU A 538 8.45 -22.69 -16.93
CA GLU A 538 9.58 -23.57 -16.69
C GLU A 538 10.82 -22.69 -16.39
N ASP A 539 11.58 -23.05 -15.35
CA ASP A 539 12.79 -22.30 -15.03
C ASP A 539 13.88 -22.58 -16.05
N ALA A 540 14.42 -21.50 -16.62
CA ALA A 540 15.52 -21.55 -17.59
C ALA A 540 16.83 -22.14 -17.01
N SER A 541 16.82 -22.57 -15.76
CA SER A 541 18.07 -22.93 -15.07
C SER A 541 18.34 -24.44 -14.94
N ASN A 542 17.33 -25.35 -14.90
CA ASN A 542 17.66 -26.70 -14.45
C ASN A 542 17.00 -27.89 -15.18
N HIS A 543 15.82 -27.80 -15.75
CA HIS A 543 15.18 -28.99 -16.36
C HIS A 543 15.07 -28.90 -17.89
N ALA A 544 14.72 -27.74 -18.44
CA ALA A 544 14.52 -27.59 -19.86
C ALA A 544 15.83 -27.85 -20.65
N PHE A 545 16.98 -27.39 -20.13
CA PHE A 545 18.28 -27.56 -20.80
C PHE A 545 18.90 -28.96 -20.64
N ASN A 546 18.27 -29.86 -19.90
CA ASN A 546 18.62 -31.28 -19.88
C ASN A 546 18.10 -32.03 -21.12
N ASP A 547 17.12 -31.45 -21.83
CA ASP A 547 16.69 -31.97 -23.13
C ASP A 547 17.80 -31.72 -24.17
N PRO A 548 18.32 -32.76 -24.83
CA PRO A 548 19.45 -32.64 -25.79
C PRO A 548 19.10 -31.69 -26.96
N GLN A 549 17.87 -31.70 -27.44
CA GLN A 549 17.44 -30.85 -28.56
C GLN A 549 17.38 -29.38 -28.17
N ILE A 550 16.90 -29.10 -26.96
CA ILE A 550 16.87 -27.74 -26.42
C ILE A 550 18.30 -27.24 -26.20
N LYS A 551 19.16 -28.08 -25.64
CA LYS A 551 20.57 -27.77 -25.40
C LYS A 551 21.28 -27.44 -26.72
N GLU A 552 21.11 -28.28 -27.74
CA GLU A 552 21.70 -28.08 -29.06
C GLU A 552 21.19 -26.76 -29.69
N TYR A 553 19.88 -26.50 -29.62
CA TYR A 553 19.30 -25.26 -30.11
C TYR A 553 19.91 -24.03 -29.42
N ILE A 554 20.00 -24.03 -28.09
CA ILE A 554 20.57 -22.91 -27.32
C ILE A 554 22.04 -22.68 -27.67
N LEU A 555 22.83 -23.76 -27.81
CA LEU A 555 24.25 -23.65 -28.10
C LEU A 555 24.55 -23.12 -29.50
N HIS A 556 23.82 -23.58 -30.51
CA HIS A 556 24.23 -23.37 -31.91
C HIS A 556 23.28 -22.46 -32.71
N ASN A 557 21.98 -22.51 -32.44
CA ASN A 557 20.97 -21.89 -33.29
C ASN A 557 20.34 -20.63 -32.69
N ALA A 558 20.15 -20.58 -31.37
CA ALA A 558 19.41 -19.52 -30.71
C ALA A 558 20.11 -18.15 -30.88
N ARG A 559 19.31 -17.10 -31.10
CA ARG A 559 19.71 -15.70 -31.12
C ARG A 559 18.69 -14.90 -30.30
N ALA A 560 19.09 -13.77 -29.76
CA ALA A 560 18.15 -12.93 -29.03
C ALA A 560 17.19 -12.18 -29.96
N TRP A 561 16.04 -11.84 -29.41
CA TRP A 561 15.05 -11.00 -30.04
C TRP A 561 15.68 -9.68 -30.57
N PRO A 562 15.36 -9.25 -31.82
CA PRO A 562 14.25 -9.66 -32.69
C PRO A 562 14.60 -10.71 -33.77
N ALA A 563 15.69 -11.44 -33.65
CA ALA A 563 16.06 -12.45 -34.64
C ALA A 563 14.94 -13.51 -34.82
N LYS A 564 14.89 -14.18 -35.99
CA LYS A 564 13.94 -15.26 -36.24
C LYS A 564 14.16 -16.42 -35.24
N GLU A 565 15.41 -16.70 -34.98
CA GLU A 565 15.90 -17.76 -34.10
C GLU A 565 15.78 -17.40 -32.61
N SER A 566 15.04 -16.35 -32.27
CA SER A 566 14.71 -16.02 -30.87
C SER A 566 13.52 -16.82 -30.32
N LEU A 567 12.78 -17.49 -31.20
CA LEU A 567 11.60 -18.29 -30.88
C LEU A 567 11.74 -19.69 -31.46
N ALA A 568 11.48 -20.69 -30.64
CA ALA A 568 11.42 -22.09 -31.07
C ALA A 568 10.35 -22.85 -30.30
N ILE A 569 9.79 -23.86 -30.94
CA ILE A 569 8.99 -24.91 -30.29
C ILE A 569 9.76 -26.20 -30.42
N ILE A 570 10.11 -26.77 -29.29
CA ILE A 570 10.84 -28.04 -29.22
C ILE A 570 10.11 -28.93 -28.22
N ASN A 571 9.54 -30.01 -28.70
CA ASN A 571 8.68 -30.92 -27.94
C ASN A 571 7.46 -30.17 -27.33
N ASP A 572 7.36 -30.10 -26.02
CA ASP A 572 6.31 -29.36 -25.29
C ASP A 572 6.79 -28.01 -24.76
N TYR A 573 7.95 -27.54 -25.27
CA TYR A 573 8.55 -26.29 -24.80
C TYR A 573 8.44 -25.19 -25.86
N ILE A 574 8.02 -24.00 -25.41
CA ILE A 574 8.20 -22.76 -26.14
C ILE A 574 9.41 -22.03 -25.55
N ILE A 575 10.40 -21.76 -26.38
CA ILE A 575 11.63 -21.08 -25.99
C ILE A 575 11.58 -19.66 -26.54
N ILE A 576 11.77 -18.67 -25.67
CA ILE A 576 11.81 -17.25 -26.01
C ILE A 576 13.12 -16.65 -25.51
N ILE A 577 13.95 -16.18 -26.42
CA ILE A 577 15.24 -15.56 -26.10
C ILE A 577 15.10 -14.04 -26.21
N LEU A 578 15.13 -13.34 -25.08
CA LEU A 578 14.94 -11.88 -25.04
C LEU A 578 16.25 -11.09 -24.89
N ASN A 579 17.32 -11.72 -24.38
CA ASN A 579 18.56 -11.03 -24.04
C ASN A 579 19.79 -11.81 -24.48
N GLU A 580 20.70 -11.15 -25.22
CA GLU A 580 21.93 -11.78 -25.72
C GLU A 580 22.95 -12.06 -24.63
N ASP A 581 23.10 -11.16 -23.66
CA ASP A 581 24.06 -11.34 -22.56
C ASP A 581 23.66 -12.54 -21.70
N ARG A 582 22.36 -12.73 -21.47
CA ARG A 582 21.82 -13.88 -20.72
C ARG A 582 21.99 -15.18 -21.51
N LEU A 583 21.76 -15.14 -22.82
CA LEU A 583 22.00 -16.27 -23.70
C LEU A 583 23.48 -16.69 -23.66
N ALA A 584 24.41 -15.75 -23.72
CA ALA A 584 25.84 -16.00 -23.61
C ALA A 584 26.23 -16.64 -22.27
N GLN A 585 25.64 -16.17 -21.15
CA GLN A 585 25.85 -16.78 -19.83
C GLN A 585 25.38 -18.24 -19.77
N ILE A 586 24.19 -18.52 -20.33
CA ILE A 586 23.65 -19.89 -20.37
C ILE A 586 24.54 -20.78 -21.23
N ARG A 587 24.97 -20.32 -22.40
CA ARG A 587 25.92 -21.04 -23.26
C ARG A 587 27.23 -21.40 -22.54
N ALA A 588 27.79 -20.44 -21.80
CA ALA A 588 29.00 -20.69 -21.02
C ALA A 588 28.79 -21.73 -19.91
N THR A 589 27.59 -21.81 -19.35
CA THR A 589 27.24 -22.83 -18.33
C THR A 589 27.02 -24.21 -18.95
N LEU A 590 26.39 -24.27 -20.13
CA LEU A 590 26.07 -25.54 -20.81
C LEU A 590 27.28 -26.18 -21.48
N ASN A 591 28.34 -25.42 -21.74
CA ASN A 591 29.63 -25.91 -22.29
C ASN A 591 30.60 -26.41 -21.20
N ARG A 592 30.29 -26.22 -19.94
CA ARG A 592 31.01 -26.80 -18.79
C ARG A 592 30.45 -28.15 -18.43
#